data_796aa9f8603e5c0254a6bddc56d2992a
#
_entry.id   796aa9f8603e5c0254a6bddc56d2992a
#
_cell.length_a   1.000
_cell.length_b   1.000
_cell.length_c   1.000
_cell.angle_alpha   90.00
_cell.angle_beta   90.00
_cell.angle_gamma   90.00
#
_symmetry.space_group_name_H-M   'P 1'
#
loop_
_entity.id
_entity.type
_entity.pdbx_description
1 polymer ?
#
loop_
_entity_poly.entity_id
_entity_poly.type
_entity_poly.pdbx_seq_one_letter_code
_entity_poly.pdbx_strand_id
1 'polypeptide(L)'
;MYRKRKALKIIGASVIALITFPYNFLYSATKKVFNQNLSKAQRDIMFNEGTEKPFSSDLLKEVRKGFYHCANCGAKLFSSTAKFDSGTGWPSFSEALPGAFKTKMDYSYGMKRVEYHCSNCGVHHGHVFLDGPSTSGKRFCNNGLCLIFIPEN
;
A
#
# COMPACT_ATOMS: atom_id res chain seq x y z
N MET A 1 -21.41 79.46 25.26
CA MET A 1 -20.21 78.60 25.35
C MET A 1 -20.59 77.26 24.80
N TYR A 2 -20.22 76.91 23.54
CA TYR A 2 -20.68 75.72 22.83
C TYR A 2 -19.49 74.80 22.68
N ARG A 3 -19.47 73.64 23.41
CA ARG A 3 -18.38 72.69 23.44
C ARG A 3 -18.56 71.70 22.29
N LYS A 4 -17.71 71.78 21.26
CA LYS A 4 -17.64 70.81 20.15
C LYS A 4 -17.08 69.47 20.64
N ARG A 5 -17.87 68.36 20.53
CA ARG A 5 -17.43 67.00 20.75
C ARG A 5 -16.76 66.50 19.48
N LYS A 6 -15.51 66.16 19.58
CA LYS A 6 -14.75 65.43 18.48
C LYS A 6 -15.20 64.01 18.48
N ALA A 7 -15.71 63.52 17.33
CA ALA A 7 -16.00 62.12 17.10
C ALA A 7 -14.68 61.39 16.72
N LEU A 8 -14.35 60.36 17.47
CA LEU A 8 -13.24 59.48 17.21
C LEU A 8 -13.67 58.44 16.20
N LYS A 9 -13.10 58.42 14.99
CA LYS A 9 -13.31 57.39 13.99
C LYS A 9 -12.44 56.20 14.37
N ILE A 10 -13.08 55.11 14.77
CA ILE A 10 -12.41 53.80 14.95
C ILE A 10 -12.30 53.16 13.56
N ILE A 11 -11.07 53.07 13.04
CA ILE A 11 -10.76 52.31 11.83
C ILE A 11 -10.63 50.84 12.25
N GLY A 12 -11.66 50.06 11.94
CA GLY A 12 -11.63 48.61 12.15
C GLY A 12 -10.67 47.97 11.14
N ALA A 13 -9.53 47.51 11.60
CA ALA A 13 -8.66 46.66 10.82
C ALA A 13 -9.22 45.24 10.79
N SER A 14 -9.81 44.84 9.66
CA SER A 14 -10.21 43.46 9.41
C SER A 14 -8.97 42.60 9.24
N VAL A 15 -8.65 41.81 10.26
CA VAL A 15 -7.61 40.77 10.15
C VAL A 15 -8.21 39.63 9.36
N ILE A 16 -7.84 39.49 8.07
CA ILE A 16 -8.11 38.32 7.27
C ILE A 16 -7.16 37.23 7.75
N ALA A 17 -7.67 36.30 8.57
CA ALA A 17 -6.96 35.12 8.93
C ALA A 17 -6.84 34.22 7.67
N LEU A 18 -5.66 34.19 7.06
CA LEU A 18 -5.31 33.21 6.04
C LEU A 18 -5.26 31.82 6.71
N ILE A 19 -6.34 31.06 6.58
CA ILE A 19 -6.38 29.65 6.94
C ILE A 19 -5.48 28.95 5.93
N THR A 20 -4.22 28.73 6.28
CA THR A 20 -3.34 27.82 5.55
C THR A 20 -3.81 26.40 5.84
N PHE A 21 -4.60 25.83 4.94
CA PHE A 21 -4.82 24.40 4.94
C PHE A 21 -3.44 23.73 4.75
N PRO A 22 -3.05 22.78 5.63
CA PRO A 22 -1.87 22.00 5.34
C PRO A 22 -2.16 21.25 4.04
N TYR A 23 -1.42 21.56 3.00
CA TYR A 23 -1.35 20.74 1.80
C TYR A 23 -0.91 19.36 2.26
N ASN A 24 -1.87 18.44 2.43
CA ASN A 24 -1.57 17.03 2.49
C ASN A 24 -0.92 16.69 1.15
N PHE A 25 0.39 16.74 1.12
CA PHE A 25 1.20 16.22 0.04
C PHE A 25 0.81 14.74 -0.06
N LEU A 26 -0.08 14.43 -1.00
CA LEU A 26 -0.36 13.05 -1.40
C LEU A 26 0.98 12.50 -1.87
N TYR A 27 1.68 11.82 -0.98
CA TYR A 27 2.91 11.12 -1.28
C TYR A 27 2.51 9.92 -2.15
N SER A 28 2.26 10.19 -3.43
CA SER A 28 2.23 9.15 -4.44
C SER A 28 3.64 8.60 -4.51
N ALA A 29 3.88 7.48 -3.84
CA ALA A 29 5.15 6.81 -3.91
C ALA A 29 5.44 6.52 -5.39
N THR A 30 6.43 7.21 -5.96
CA THR A 30 6.80 7.05 -7.36
C THR A 30 7.22 5.59 -7.56
N LYS A 31 6.45 4.83 -8.35
CA LYS A 31 6.78 3.44 -8.67
C LYS A 31 8.04 3.40 -9.53
N LYS A 32 9.11 2.73 -9.05
CA LYS A 32 10.39 2.65 -9.75
C LYS A 32 10.58 1.27 -10.37
N VAL A 33 10.98 1.23 -11.64
CA VAL A 33 11.33 -0.02 -12.34
C VAL A 33 12.79 -0.37 -12.01
N PHE A 34 13.00 -1.51 -11.36
CA PHE A 34 14.33 -2.09 -11.07
C PHE A 34 14.60 -3.29 -11.98
N ASN A 35 13.60 -4.14 -12.21
CA ASN A 35 13.70 -5.31 -13.07
C ASN A 35 13.15 -5.00 -14.47
N GLN A 36 14.02 -4.93 -15.47
CA GLN A 36 13.63 -4.68 -16.86
C GLN A 36 12.97 -5.90 -17.53
N ASN A 37 13.17 -7.10 -16.97
CA ASN A 37 12.69 -8.36 -17.53
C ASN A 37 11.29 -8.79 -17.03
N LEU A 38 10.57 -7.89 -16.35
CA LEU A 38 9.19 -8.18 -15.94
C LEU A 38 8.31 -8.43 -17.17
N SER A 39 7.52 -9.50 -17.11
CA SER A 39 6.51 -9.80 -18.13
C SER A 39 5.46 -8.68 -18.21
N LYS A 40 4.69 -8.64 -19.31
CA LYS A 40 3.56 -7.71 -19.43
C LYS A 40 2.57 -7.87 -18.28
N ALA A 41 2.21 -9.10 -17.91
CA ALA A 41 1.27 -9.37 -16.81
C ALA A 41 1.80 -8.86 -15.46
N GLN A 42 3.10 -9.08 -15.17
CA GLN A 42 3.72 -8.52 -13.96
C GLN A 42 3.67 -6.99 -13.95
N ARG A 43 3.98 -6.34 -15.08
CA ARG A 43 3.92 -4.88 -15.19
C ARG A 43 2.50 -4.36 -14.98
N ASP A 44 1.50 -4.98 -15.60
CA ASP A 44 0.10 -4.56 -15.48
C ASP A 44 -0.38 -4.66 -14.02
N ILE A 45 0.01 -5.70 -13.28
CA ILE A 45 -0.35 -5.84 -11.88
C ILE A 45 0.45 -4.85 -11.02
N MET A 46 1.76 -4.82 -11.13
CA MET A 46 2.63 -4.08 -10.22
C MET A 46 2.54 -2.55 -10.40
N PHE A 47 2.41 -2.08 -11.64
CA PHE A 47 2.44 -0.65 -11.94
C PHE A 47 1.05 -0.06 -12.19
N ASN A 48 0.10 -0.87 -12.67
CA ASN A 48 -1.27 -0.43 -12.98
C ASN A 48 -2.30 -0.96 -11.96
N GLU A 49 -1.84 -1.55 -10.83
CA GLU A 49 -2.70 -2.01 -9.73
C GLU A 49 -3.71 -3.08 -10.17
N GLY A 50 -3.31 -3.92 -11.13
CA GLY A 50 -4.11 -5.05 -11.60
C GLY A 50 -4.18 -6.18 -10.60
N THR A 51 -4.93 -7.23 -10.97
CA THR A 51 -5.07 -8.46 -10.18
C THR A 51 -4.93 -9.66 -11.09
N GLU A 52 -4.11 -10.65 -10.68
CA GLU A 52 -4.01 -11.93 -11.40
C GLU A 52 -5.28 -12.78 -11.21
N LYS A 53 -5.50 -13.76 -12.08
CA LYS A 53 -6.63 -14.68 -11.92
C LYS A 53 -6.48 -15.50 -10.64
N PRO A 54 -7.57 -15.77 -9.91
CA PRO A 54 -7.52 -16.66 -8.75
C PRO A 54 -7.05 -18.06 -9.19
N PHE A 55 -6.30 -18.74 -8.33
CA PHE A 55 -5.73 -20.07 -8.52
C PHE A 55 -4.73 -20.21 -9.67
N SER A 56 -4.19 -19.10 -10.21
CA SER A 56 -3.22 -19.11 -11.31
C SER A 56 -1.76 -19.14 -10.85
N SER A 57 -1.48 -18.82 -9.59
CA SER A 57 -0.12 -18.74 -9.08
C SER A 57 0.41 -20.10 -8.62
N ASP A 58 1.58 -20.51 -9.12
CA ASP A 58 2.29 -21.71 -8.62
C ASP A 58 2.72 -21.55 -7.15
N LEU A 59 2.85 -20.32 -6.65
CA LEU A 59 3.20 -20.05 -5.26
C LEU A 59 2.12 -20.47 -4.27
N LEU A 60 0.92 -20.80 -4.72
CA LEU A 60 -0.10 -21.44 -3.88
C LEU A 60 0.39 -22.79 -3.30
N LYS A 61 1.11 -23.56 -4.12
CA LYS A 61 1.65 -24.89 -3.77
C LYS A 61 3.02 -24.85 -3.13
N GLU A 62 3.65 -23.66 -3.01
CA GLU A 62 4.97 -23.52 -2.41
C GLU A 62 4.91 -23.73 -0.89
N VAL A 63 5.62 -24.74 -0.38
CA VAL A 63 5.61 -25.15 1.04
C VAL A 63 7.02 -25.21 1.65
N ARG A 64 8.04 -24.96 0.86
CA ARG A 64 9.44 -24.98 1.35
C ARG A 64 9.69 -23.81 2.30
N LYS A 65 10.67 -23.98 3.19
CA LYS A 65 11.18 -22.86 4.00
C LYS A 65 11.93 -21.87 3.13
N GLY A 66 11.74 -20.58 3.38
CA GLY A 66 12.38 -19.52 2.62
C GLY A 66 11.66 -18.19 2.74
N PHE A 67 11.95 -17.31 1.80
CA PHE A 67 11.40 -15.96 1.78
C PHE A 67 10.80 -15.61 0.43
N TYR A 68 9.77 -14.78 0.48
CA TYR A 68 9.15 -14.19 -0.70
C TYR A 68 9.69 -12.78 -0.90
N HIS A 69 10.20 -12.52 -2.09
CA HIS A 69 10.84 -11.28 -2.49
C HIS A 69 10.00 -10.55 -3.53
N CYS A 70 10.12 -9.22 -3.58
CA CYS A 70 9.52 -8.41 -4.61
C CYS A 70 10.12 -8.75 -5.99
N ALA A 71 9.29 -9.13 -6.96
CA ALA A 71 9.73 -9.48 -8.30
C ALA A 71 10.38 -8.31 -9.05
N ASN A 72 10.08 -7.05 -8.66
CA ASN A 72 10.65 -5.87 -9.27
C ASN A 72 12.00 -5.46 -8.67
N CYS A 73 12.13 -5.42 -7.33
CA CYS A 73 13.33 -4.84 -6.70
C CYS A 73 14.10 -5.82 -5.79
N GLY A 74 13.65 -7.07 -5.66
CA GLY A 74 14.30 -8.09 -4.84
C GLY A 74 14.16 -7.88 -3.32
N ALA A 75 13.46 -6.86 -2.84
CA ALA A 75 13.25 -6.64 -1.41
C ALA A 75 12.57 -7.85 -0.76
N LYS A 76 13.06 -8.29 0.39
CA LYS A 76 12.48 -9.39 1.18
C LYS A 76 11.18 -8.91 1.83
N LEU A 77 10.07 -9.63 1.61
CA LEU A 77 8.72 -9.16 1.95
C LEU A 77 8.01 -10.04 2.98
N PHE A 78 8.06 -11.37 2.80
CA PHE A 78 7.40 -12.33 3.67
C PHE A 78 8.31 -13.52 3.98
N SER A 79 8.14 -14.08 5.19
CA SER A 79 8.65 -15.42 5.51
C SER A 79 7.65 -16.48 5.06
N SER A 80 8.15 -17.65 4.68
CA SER A 80 7.31 -18.83 4.41
C SER A 80 6.51 -19.27 5.63
N THR A 81 6.98 -18.98 6.84
CA THR A 81 6.27 -19.29 8.10
C THR A 81 4.98 -18.52 8.28
N ALA A 82 4.85 -17.36 7.63
CA ALA A 82 3.64 -16.54 7.65
C ALA A 82 2.61 -16.97 6.59
N LYS A 83 3.00 -17.82 5.63
CA LYS A 83 2.11 -18.26 4.55
C LYS A 83 1.07 -19.25 5.06
N PHE A 84 -0.17 -19.08 4.60
CA PHE A 84 -1.26 -20.02 4.86
C PHE A 84 -2.19 -20.13 3.66
N ASP A 85 -2.96 -21.22 3.60
CA ASP A 85 -4.02 -21.37 2.60
C ASP A 85 -5.30 -20.67 3.09
N SER A 86 -5.68 -19.61 2.40
CA SER A 86 -6.90 -18.85 2.68
C SER A 86 -8.11 -19.36 1.90
N GLY A 87 -7.93 -20.29 0.97
CA GLY A 87 -8.97 -20.74 0.05
C GLY A 87 -9.39 -19.70 -1.01
N THR A 88 -8.81 -18.50 -1.01
CA THR A 88 -9.26 -17.39 -1.90
C THR A 88 -8.67 -17.46 -3.30
N GLY A 89 -7.63 -18.29 -3.51
CA GLY A 89 -6.98 -18.47 -4.82
C GLY A 89 -5.77 -17.55 -5.04
N TRP A 90 -5.34 -16.82 -4.03
CA TRP A 90 -4.11 -16.02 -4.04
C TRP A 90 -3.18 -16.39 -2.89
N PRO A 91 -1.84 -16.32 -3.07
CA PRO A 91 -0.89 -16.46 -1.97
C PRO A 91 -1.25 -15.53 -0.81
N SER A 92 -1.43 -16.08 0.38
CA SER A 92 -1.90 -15.36 1.56
C SER A 92 -0.92 -15.51 2.72
N PHE A 93 -0.70 -14.41 3.45
CA PHE A 93 0.24 -14.35 4.57
C PHE A 93 -0.43 -13.68 5.78
N SER A 94 -0.15 -14.21 6.98
CA SER A 94 -0.66 -13.66 8.24
C SER A 94 0.06 -12.39 8.68
N GLU A 95 1.32 -12.23 8.28
CA GLU A 95 2.15 -11.08 8.59
C GLU A 95 3.17 -10.82 7.48
N ALA A 96 3.66 -9.59 7.40
CA ALA A 96 4.76 -9.17 6.55
C ALA A 96 6.01 -8.89 7.38
N LEU A 97 7.18 -8.94 6.77
CA LEU A 97 8.41 -8.53 7.43
C LEU A 97 8.37 -7.04 7.80
N PRO A 98 8.98 -6.64 8.91
CA PRO A 98 8.99 -5.25 9.35
C PRO A 98 9.47 -4.29 8.26
N GLY A 99 8.69 -3.25 7.99
CA GLY A 99 9.03 -2.24 6.99
C GLY A 99 8.90 -2.66 5.52
N ALA A 100 8.44 -3.89 5.23
CA ALA A 100 8.33 -4.42 3.86
C ALA A 100 7.35 -3.62 2.98
N PHE A 101 6.28 -3.12 3.58
CA PHE A 101 5.20 -2.46 2.86
C PHE A 101 4.78 -1.12 3.44
N LYS A 102 4.24 -0.27 2.58
CA LYS A 102 3.41 0.88 2.91
C LYS A 102 1.99 0.60 2.44
N THR A 103 1.02 1.28 3.04
CA THR A 103 -0.41 1.08 2.73
C THR A 103 -1.06 2.37 2.26
N LYS A 104 -2.10 2.25 1.47
CA LYS A 104 -3.02 3.33 1.12
C LYS A 104 -4.46 2.81 1.09
N MET A 105 -5.43 3.72 1.18
CA MET A 105 -6.83 3.35 0.97
C MET A 105 -7.10 3.21 -0.54
N ASP A 106 -7.76 2.13 -0.90
CA ASP A 106 -8.26 1.87 -2.25
C ASP A 106 -9.80 1.88 -2.24
N TYR A 107 -10.38 2.74 -3.08
CA TYR A 107 -11.84 2.89 -3.23
C TYR A 107 -12.33 2.43 -4.62
N SER A 108 -11.49 1.75 -5.40
CA SER A 108 -11.88 1.24 -6.71
C SER A 108 -12.99 0.21 -6.60
N TYR A 109 -13.75 0.06 -7.68
CA TYR A 109 -14.89 -0.86 -7.78
C TYR A 109 -15.98 -0.68 -6.70
N GLY A 110 -16.09 0.51 -6.10
CA GLY A 110 -17.05 0.78 -5.02
C GLY A 110 -16.74 0.08 -3.69
N MET A 111 -15.55 -0.48 -3.53
CA MET A 111 -15.10 -1.16 -2.30
C MET A 111 -14.14 -0.27 -1.51
N LYS A 112 -14.18 -0.39 -0.18
CA LYS A 112 -13.20 0.24 0.70
C LYS A 112 -12.20 -0.82 1.16
N ARG A 113 -10.98 -0.78 0.62
CA ARG A 113 -9.92 -1.75 0.91
C ARG A 113 -8.63 -1.06 1.34
N VAL A 114 -7.76 -1.79 2.03
CA VAL A 114 -6.39 -1.34 2.33
C VAL A 114 -5.45 -2.02 1.35
N GLU A 115 -4.97 -1.26 0.37
CA GLU A 115 -3.93 -1.70 -0.55
C GLU A 115 -2.56 -1.62 0.12
N TYR A 116 -1.65 -2.55 -0.24
CA TYR A 116 -0.26 -2.44 0.16
C TYR A 116 0.69 -2.52 -1.05
N HIS A 117 1.78 -1.81 -0.93
CA HIS A 117 2.81 -1.69 -1.95
C HIS A 117 4.20 -1.76 -1.34
N CYS A 118 5.17 -2.24 -2.11
CA CYS A 118 6.55 -2.41 -1.67
C CYS A 118 7.14 -1.09 -1.17
N SER A 119 7.68 -1.06 0.05
CA SER A 119 8.30 0.15 0.62
C SER A 119 9.50 0.64 -0.18
N ASN A 120 10.24 -0.27 -0.84
CA ASN A 120 11.45 0.05 -1.59
C ASN A 120 11.17 0.64 -2.98
N CYS A 121 10.25 0.04 -3.75
CA CYS A 121 10.03 0.44 -5.15
C CYS A 121 8.63 0.97 -5.45
N GLY A 122 7.72 0.96 -4.47
CA GLY A 122 6.37 1.51 -4.58
C GLY A 122 5.38 0.69 -5.41
N VAL A 123 5.76 -0.48 -5.94
CA VAL A 123 4.84 -1.28 -6.77
C VAL A 123 3.75 -1.95 -5.94
N HIS A 124 2.56 -2.06 -6.54
CA HIS A 124 1.42 -2.75 -5.98
C HIS A 124 1.71 -4.24 -5.75
N HIS A 125 1.21 -4.79 -4.65
CA HIS A 125 1.28 -6.21 -4.33
C HIS A 125 -0.08 -6.85 -4.09
N GLY A 126 -1.01 -6.14 -3.46
CA GLY A 126 -2.33 -6.67 -3.12
C GLY A 126 -3.03 -5.87 -2.03
N HIS A 127 -3.90 -6.53 -1.27
CA HIS A 127 -4.72 -5.89 -0.24
C HIS A 127 -4.64 -6.64 1.08
N VAL A 128 -4.80 -5.91 2.20
CA VAL A 128 -4.89 -6.47 3.55
C VAL A 128 -6.36 -6.56 3.94
N PHE A 129 -6.76 -7.74 4.43
CA PHE A 129 -8.09 -8.02 4.98
C PHE A 129 -7.98 -8.38 6.46
N LEU A 130 -9.10 -8.28 7.19
CA LEU A 130 -9.18 -8.60 8.63
C LEU A 130 -9.88 -9.95 8.85
N ASP A 131 -9.65 -10.89 7.96
CA ASP A 131 -10.18 -12.25 7.95
C ASP A 131 -9.06 -13.32 8.00
N GLY A 132 -7.90 -12.94 8.50
CA GLY A 132 -6.74 -13.80 8.65
C GLY A 132 -6.79 -14.70 9.90
N PRO A 133 -5.74 -15.52 10.11
CA PRO A 133 -5.63 -16.38 11.29
C PRO A 133 -5.70 -15.58 12.60
N SER A 134 -6.13 -16.24 13.68
CA SER A 134 -6.33 -15.64 15.00
C SER A 134 -5.10 -14.94 15.59
N THR A 135 -3.90 -15.35 15.20
CA THR A 135 -2.64 -14.78 15.70
C THR A 135 -2.45 -13.31 15.34
N SER A 136 -2.86 -12.88 14.15
CA SER A 136 -2.74 -11.48 13.70
C SER A 136 -4.08 -10.87 13.30
N GLY A 137 -5.08 -11.69 13.01
CA GLY A 137 -6.35 -11.28 12.43
C GLY A 137 -6.23 -10.71 11.02
N LYS A 138 -5.02 -10.66 10.45
CA LYS A 138 -4.74 -10.07 9.14
C LYS A 138 -4.49 -11.13 8.08
N ARG A 139 -4.95 -10.86 6.87
CA ARG A 139 -4.58 -11.61 5.67
C ARG A 139 -4.03 -10.65 4.62
N PHE A 140 -2.75 -10.77 4.34
CA PHE A 140 -2.11 -10.13 3.20
C PHE A 140 -2.38 -10.99 1.96
N CYS A 141 -3.36 -10.60 1.15
CA CYS A 141 -3.71 -11.26 -0.10
C CYS A 141 -2.80 -10.71 -1.19
N ASN A 142 -1.86 -11.52 -1.67
CA ASN A 142 -0.80 -11.06 -2.59
C ASN A 142 -0.99 -11.64 -3.99
N ASN A 143 -0.78 -10.81 -5.02
CA ASN A 143 -0.63 -11.32 -6.38
C ASN A 143 0.67 -12.11 -6.49
N GLY A 144 0.61 -13.39 -6.85
CA GLY A 144 1.79 -14.25 -6.92
C GLY A 144 2.79 -13.78 -7.96
N LEU A 145 2.33 -13.18 -9.07
CA LEU A 145 3.19 -12.58 -10.09
C LEU A 145 4.07 -11.43 -9.56
N CYS A 146 3.72 -10.85 -8.41
CA CYS A 146 4.54 -9.83 -7.75
C CYS A 146 5.67 -10.41 -6.90
N LEU A 147 5.72 -11.73 -6.72
CA LEU A 147 6.63 -12.40 -5.81
C LEU A 147 7.62 -13.31 -6.54
N ILE A 148 8.82 -13.43 -5.96
CA ILE A 148 9.78 -14.50 -6.24
C ILE A 148 10.04 -15.22 -4.92
N PHE A 149 9.91 -16.55 -4.90
CA PHE A 149 10.28 -17.37 -3.76
C PHE A 149 11.76 -17.75 -3.84
N ILE A 150 12.49 -17.56 -2.74
CA ILE A 150 13.88 -17.98 -2.58
C ILE A 150 13.93 -18.92 -1.38
N PRO A 151 14.23 -20.22 -1.58
CA PRO A 151 14.36 -21.18 -0.50
C PRO A 151 15.54 -20.84 0.40
N GLU A 152 15.44 -21.18 1.68
CA GLU A 152 16.60 -21.28 2.58
C GLU A 152 17.35 -22.58 2.28
N ASN A 153 18.69 -22.51 2.32
CA ASN A 153 19.55 -23.67 2.18
C ASN A 153 19.57 -24.50 3.46
#